data_8b5164c0484cbdd7597a51efdf3e9436
#
_entry.id   8b5164c0484cbdd7597a51efdf3e9436
#
_cell.length_a   1.000
_cell.length_b   1.000
_cell.length_c   1.000
_cell.angle_alpha   90.00
_cell.angle_beta   90.00
_cell.angle_gamma   90.00
#
_symmetry.space_group_name_H-M   'P 1'
#
loop_
_entity.id
_entity.type
_entity.pdbx_description
1 polymer ?
#
loop_
_entity_poly.entity_id
_entity_poly.type
_entity_poly.pdbx_seq_one_letter_code
_entity_poly.pdbx_strand_id
1 'polypeptide(L)'
;MTGARFDRVILNRADLRQPFPQHFARRLRGQTLLALARRGKYLLAELSSGDALIMHLGMSGSFRVESNAPARRRSHDRDADLENRHDHVIFVMSSGLTVIFNDPRRFGVMDLVSADRLPHHGSLGRMGPEPLARTFDARALASRCANRRIALKVALLDQRTVAGLGNIYASEALNLARLSPLRLASTIATAAGAPRPACQRLAAAIKSVLRRAISLKESDRYRESRFRVYGREDEPCPNPGCHGTIVRIEQAGRSTFYCPVCQR
;
A
#
# COMPACT_ATOMS: atom_id res chain seq x y z
N MET A 1 -2.63 18.73 10.25
CA MET A 1 -3.63 17.84 10.90
C MET A 1 -3.17 17.36 12.27
N THR A 2 -1.89 17.02 12.44
CA THR A 2 -1.33 16.67 13.76
C THR A 2 -1.54 17.86 14.72
N GLY A 3 -1.98 17.58 15.95
CA GLY A 3 -2.39 18.55 16.93
C GLY A 3 -3.86 18.98 16.85
N ALA A 4 -4.58 18.64 15.77
CA ALA A 4 -6.00 18.94 15.62
C ALA A 4 -6.88 17.87 16.27
N ARG A 5 -8.02 18.31 16.82
CA ARG A 5 -9.03 17.46 17.46
C ARG A 5 -10.10 17.08 16.44
N PHE A 6 -10.66 15.87 16.57
CA PHE A 6 -11.87 15.43 15.85
C PHE A 6 -13.10 16.08 16.50
N ASP A 7 -13.62 17.15 15.93
CA ASP A 7 -14.81 17.83 16.44
C ASP A 7 -16.09 17.05 16.11
N ARG A 8 -16.12 16.48 14.90
CA ARG A 8 -17.23 15.63 14.46
C ARG A 8 -16.72 14.50 13.56
N VAL A 9 -17.29 13.31 13.69
CA VAL A 9 -17.04 12.16 12.82
C VAL A 9 -18.38 11.69 12.29
N ILE A 10 -18.53 11.68 10.97
CA ILE A 10 -19.75 11.27 10.28
C ILE A 10 -19.47 9.97 9.53
N LEU A 11 -20.33 9.00 9.75
CA LEU A 11 -20.32 7.72 9.04
C LEU A 11 -21.55 7.69 8.14
N ASN A 12 -21.36 7.75 6.83
CA ASN A 12 -22.44 7.64 5.85
C ASN A 12 -22.89 6.19 5.63
N ARG A 13 -22.16 5.24 6.25
CA ARG A 13 -22.43 3.81 6.22
C ARG A 13 -22.03 3.16 7.54
N ALA A 14 -22.57 1.96 7.79
CA ALA A 14 -22.22 1.15 8.96
C ALA A 14 -20.93 0.34 8.78
N ASP A 15 -20.45 0.19 7.53
CA ASP A 15 -19.33 -0.67 7.16
C ASP A 15 -18.49 -0.09 6.00
N LEU A 16 -17.27 -0.62 5.89
CA LEU A 16 -16.45 -0.65 4.68
C LEU A 16 -16.30 -2.11 4.24
N ARG A 17 -15.08 -2.62 4.08
CA ARG A 17 -14.82 -4.06 3.89
C ARG A 17 -15.24 -4.87 5.14
N GLN A 18 -15.20 -4.25 6.29
CA GLN A 18 -15.59 -4.78 7.59
C GLN A 18 -16.43 -3.73 8.31
N PRO A 19 -17.30 -4.14 9.24
CA PRO A 19 -18.01 -3.21 10.12
C PRO A 19 -16.99 -2.32 10.87
N PHE A 20 -17.39 -1.07 11.11
CA PHE A 20 -16.60 -0.21 11.99
C PHE A 20 -16.64 -0.76 13.43
N PRO A 21 -15.57 -0.54 14.22
CA PRO A 21 -15.57 -0.85 15.64
C PRO A 21 -16.78 -0.24 16.37
N GLN A 22 -17.22 -0.89 17.43
CA GLN A 22 -18.33 -0.39 18.22
C GLN A 22 -18.07 1.04 18.70
N HIS A 23 -19.07 1.90 18.54
CA HIS A 23 -19.02 3.32 18.90
C HIS A 23 -17.88 4.12 18.22
N PHE A 24 -17.44 3.73 17.04
CA PHE A 24 -16.29 4.29 16.33
C PHE A 24 -16.31 5.83 16.29
N ALA A 25 -17.38 6.45 15.79
CA ALA A 25 -17.48 7.91 15.70
C ALA A 25 -17.46 8.58 17.09
N ARG A 26 -18.13 7.98 18.09
CA ARG A 26 -18.16 8.52 19.47
C ARG A 26 -16.78 8.44 20.12
N ARG A 27 -16.03 7.34 19.92
CA ARG A 27 -14.69 7.16 20.47
C ARG A 27 -13.68 8.13 19.87
N LEU A 28 -13.83 8.49 18.60
CA LEU A 28 -12.95 9.45 17.93
C LEU A 28 -13.26 10.89 18.29
N ARG A 29 -14.55 11.22 18.49
CA ARG A 29 -14.98 12.59 18.78
C ARG A 29 -14.30 13.12 20.06
N GLY A 30 -13.76 14.32 19.97
CA GLY A 30 -13.05 14.98 21.06
C GLY A 30 -11.58 14.57 21.20
N GLN A 31 -11.13 13.52 20.52
CA GLN A 31 -9.73 13.09 20.56
C GLN A 31 -8.85 13.98 19.68
N THR A 32 -7.63 14.23 20.13
CA THR A 32 -6.62 14.93 19.35
C THR A 32 -5.75 13.94 18.60
N LEU A 33 -5.49 14.19 17.33
CA LEU A 33 -4.51 13.47 16.52
C LEU A 33 -3.09 13.87 16.94
N LEU A 34 -2.41 13.01 17.68
CA LEU A 34 -1.07 13.28 18.22
C LEU A 34 0.02 13.03 17.17
N ALA A 35 -0.08 11.93 16.44
CA ALA A 35 0.88 11.57 15.42
C ALA A 35 0.20 10.79 14.28
N LEU A 36 0.80 10.86 13.10
CA LEU A 36 0.40 10.08 11.93
C LEU A 36 1.62 9.33 11.41
N ALA A 37 1.55 8.01 11.41
CA ALA A 37 2.60 7.14 10.93
C ALA A 37 2.09 6.20 9.83
N ARG A 38 3.01 5.49 9.16
CA ARG A 38 2.67 4.49 8.15
C ARG A 38 3.37 3.17 8.48
N ARG A 39 2.63 2.08 8.37
CA ARG A 39 3.16 0.72 8.42
C ARG A 39 2.66 -0.09 7.22
N GLY A 40 3.54 -0.49 6.31
CA GLY A 40 3.15 -1.11 5.05
C GLY A 40 2.21 -0.22 4.24
N LYS A 41 0.97 -0.66 4.07
CA LYS A 41 -0.10 0.10 3.39
C LYS A 41 -1.13 0.68 4.37
N TYR A 42 -0.85 0.62 5.67
CA TYR A 42 -1.71 1.17 6.70
C TYR A 42 -1.22 2.54 7.16
N LEU A 43 -2.16 3.46 7.36
CA LEU A 43 -1.97 4.69 8.11
C LEU A 43 -2.35 4.44 9.56
N LEU A 44 -1.53 4.91 10.48
CA LEU A 44 -1.71 4.76 11.92
C LEU A 44 -1.78 6.16 12.52
N ALA A 45 -2.93 6.50 13.09
CA ALA A 45 -3.13 7.78 13.76
C ALA A 45 -3.19 7.55 15.27
N GLU A 46 -2.21 8.08 16.00
CA GLU A 46 -2.18 8.08 17.47
C GLU A 46 -3.12 9.14 18.02
N LEU A 47 -3.94 8.77 18.98
CA LEU A 47 -4.97 9.62 19.57
C LEU A 47 -4.67 9.94 21.03
N SER A 48 -5.17 11.09 21.49
CA SER A 48 -5.03 11.54 22.89
C SER A 48 -5.67 10.60 23.92
N SER A 49 -6.57 9.71 23.49
CA SER A 49 -7.15 8.65 24.33
C SER A 49 -6.19 7.49 24.61
N GLY A 50 -5.03 7.41 23.96
CA GLY A 50 -4.18 6.23 23.93
C GLY A 50 -4.63 5.16 22.95
N ASP A 51 -5.68 5.41 22.17
CA ASP A 51 -6.09 4.57 21.04
C ASP A 51 -5.27 4.90 19.79
N ALA A 52 -5.20 3.94 18.86
CA ALA A 52 -4.69 4.12 17.51
C ALA A 52 -5.78 3.84 16.48
N LEU A 53 -6.04 4.80 15.60
CA LEU A 53 -6.88 4.62 14.43
C LEU A 53 -6.03 4.02 13.31
N ILE A 54 -6.40 2.82 12.87
CA ILE A 54 -5.74 2.07 11.80
C ILE A 54 -6.57 2.24 10.54
N MET A 55 -5.95 2.70 9.44
CA MET A 55 -6.64 2.94 8.18
C MET A 55 -5.91 2.28 7.01
N HIS A 56 -6.65 1.64 6.10
CA HIS A 56 -6.14 1.05 4.87
C HIS A 56 -7.03 1.46 3.70
N LEU A 57 -6.45 1.99 2.63
CA LEU A 57 -7.19 2.52 1.49
C LEU A 57 -7.89 1.45 0.63
N GLY A 58 -7.57 0.17 0.83
CA GLY A 58 -8.06 -0.87 -0.06
C GLY A 58 -7.46 -0.76 -1.46
N MET A 59 -8.31 -0.81 -2.48
CA MET A 59 -7.89 -0.71 -3.89
C MET A 59 -8.25 0.64 -4.53
N SER A 60 -9.32 1.28 -4.09
CA SER A 60 -9.88 2.50 -4.67
C SER A 60 -10.05 3.63 -3.67
N GLY A 61 -9.77 3.37 -2.38
CA GLY A 61 -9.91 4.37 -1.34
C GLY A 61 -8.90 5.51 -1.47
N SER A 62 -9.36 6.70 -1.14
CA SER A 62 -8.55 7.91 -1.11
C SER A 62 -9.00 8.82 0.02
N PHE A 63 -8.10 9.68 0.48
CA PHE A 63 -8.45 10.80 1.34
C PHE A 63 -8.44 12.10 0.55
N ARG A 64 -9.51 12.88 0.71
CA ARG A 64 -9.61 14.26 0.26
C ARG A 64 -9.58 15.17 1.49
N VAL A 65 -8.85 16.27 1.42
CA VAL A 65 -8.76 17.27 2.49
C VAL A 65 -9.33 18.57 1.95
N GLU A 66 -10.33 19.10 2.63
CA GLU A 66 -11.02 20.34 2.27
C GLU A 66 -10.90 21.35 3.40
N SER A 67 -10.85 22.63 3.07
CA SER A 67 -10.97 23.71 4.05
C SER A 67 -12.44 23.97 4.36
N ASN A 68 -12.79 24.13 5.64
CA ASN A 68 -14.13 24.51 6.08
C ASN A 68 -14.43 26.01 5.84
N ALA A 69 -13.45 26.78 5.29
CA ALA A 69 -13.74 28.15 4.87
C ALA A 69 -14.94 28.15 3.91
N PRO A 70 -15.85 29.13 3.99
CA PRO A 70 -17.02 29.20 3.13
C PRO A 70 -16.57 29.34 1.67
N ALA A 71 -16.34 28.21 1.02
CA ALA A 71 -16.14 28.18 -0.41
C ALA A 71 -17.43 28.64 -1.05
N ARG A 72 -17.39 29.69 -1.89
CA ARG A 72 -18.48 30.01 -2.79
C ARG A 72 -18.90 28.73 -3.47
N ARG A 73 -20.12 28.25 -3.16
CA ARG A 73 -20.74 27.11 -3.83
C ARG A 73 -20.64 27.38 -5.34
N ARG A 74 -19.77 26.64 -6.01
CA ARG A 74 -19.83 26.53 -7.47
C ARG A 74 -21.09 25.74 -7.76
N SER A 75 -22.08 26.44 -8.30
CA SER A 75 -23.36 25.88 -8.71
C SER A 75 -23.14 24.82 -9.79
N HIS A 76 -23.82 23.67 -9.62
CA HIS A 76 -24.10 22.68 -10.65
C HIS A 76 -22.91 21.96 -11.28
N ASP A 77 -22.20 21.16 -10.48
CA ASP A 77 -21.31 20.14 -11.04
C ASP A 77 -21.91 18.77 -10.76
N ARG A 78 -22.54 18.14 -11.76
CA ARG A 78 -23.07 16.76 -11.70
C ARG A 78 -21.97 15.74 -11.35
N ASP A 79 -20.73 16.08 -11.68
CA ASP A 79 -19.56 15.24 -11.36
C ASP A 79 -19.23 15.28 -9.86
N ALA A 80 -19.45 16.41 -9.17
CA ALA A 80 -19.26 16.52 -7.73
C ALA A 80 -20.24 15.64 -6.94
N ASP A 81 -21.49 15.52 -7.40
CA ASP A 81 -22.49 14.65 -6.76
C ASP A 81 -22.16 13.15 -6.94
N LEU A 82 -21.55 12.78 -8.05
CA LEU A 82 -21.09 11.40 -8.29
C LEU A 82 -19.87 11.05 -7.44
N GLU A 83 -18.96 11.99 -7.19
CA GLU A 83 -17.82 11.80 -6.29
C GLU A 83 -18.28 11.64 -4.84
N ASN A 84 -19.23 12.44 -4.39
CA ASN A 84 -19.70 12.48 -2.99
C ASN A 84 -20.46 11.21 -2.56
N ARG A 85 -21.07 10.46 -3.47
CA ARG A 85 -21.83 9.25 -3.14
C ARG A 85 -20.98 8.13 -2.53
N HIS A 86 -19.66 8.19 -2.68
CA HIS A 86 -18.70 7.22 -2.13
C HIS A 86 -17.92 7.77 -0.93
N ASP A 87 -18.31 8.91 -0.39
CA ASP A 87 -17.77 9.49 0.82
C ASP A 87 -18.33 8.76 2.04
N HIS A 88 -17.55 7.84 2.59
CA HIS A 88 -18.04 6.93 3.62
C HIS A 88 -17.74 7.41 5.04
N VAL A 89 -16.63 8.10 5.24
CA VAL A 89 -16.22 8.64 6.54
C VAL A 89 -15.76 10.08 6.37
N ILE A 90 -16.30 10.97 7.22
CA ILE A 90 -15.95 12.39 7.21
C ILE A 90 -15.46 12.78 8.60
N PHE A 91 -14.24 13.27 8.69
CA PHE A 91 -13.62 13.80 9.90
C PHE A 91 -13.60 15.33 9.81
N VAL A 92 -14.38 16.00 10.66
CA VAL A 92 -14.35 17.46 10.81
C VAL A 92 -13.35 17.78 11.93
N MET A 93 -12.30 18.52 11.59
CA MET A 93 -11.19 18.77 12.50
C MET A 93 -11.26 20.20 13.08
N SER A 94 -10.81 20.39 14.32
CA SER A 94 -10.74 21.69 15.00
C SER A 94 -9.82 22.70 14.29
N SER A 95 -8.96 22.22 13.38
CA SER A 95 -8.13 23.09 12.53
C SER A 95 -8.88 23.79 11.39
N GLY A 96 -10.19 23.60 11.26
CA GLY A 96 -10.98 24.10 10.13
C GLY A 96 -10.79 23.26 8.85
N LEU A 97 -10.27 22.06 8.95
CA LEU A 97 -10.15 21.12 7.84
C LEU A 97 -11.21 20.02 7.97
N THR A 98 -11.71 19.57 6.84
CA THR A 98 -12.50 18.34 6.72
C THR A 98 -11.71 17.31 5.94
N VAL A 99 -11.58 16.10 6.51
CA VAL A 99 -10.91 14.97 5.87
C VAL A 99 -11.94 13.93 5.51
N ILE A 100 -12.03 13.61 4.24
CA ILE A 100 -13.07 12.75 3.67
C ILE A 100 -12.44 11.49 3.13
N PHE A 101 -12.92 10.33 3.57
CA PHE A 101 -12.56 9.04 3.01
C PHE A 101 -13.59 8.63 1.97
N ASN A 102 -13.14 8.61 0.71
CA ASN A 102 -13.91 8.16 -0.44
C ASN A 102 -13.41 6.78 -0.89
N ASP A 103 -14.32 5.81 -1.10
CA ASP A 103 -13.96 4.46 -1.55
C ASP A 103 -15.08 3.79 -2.36
N PRO A 104 -15.09 3.94 -3.69
CA PRO A 104 -16.12 3.36 -4.55
C PRO A 104 -16.32 1.85 -4.42
N ARG A 105 -15.25 1.09 -4.15
CA ARG A 105 -15.28 -0.37 -4.04
C ARG A 105 -15.50 -0.89 -2.62
N ARG A 106 -15.39 -0.04 -1.61
CA ARG A 106 -15.52 -0.38 -0.18
C ARG A 106 -14.55 -1.47 0.29
N PHE A 107 -13.32 -1.48 -0.25
CA PHE A 107 -12.27 -2.40 0.17
C PHE A 107 -11.34 -1.79 1.22
N GLY A 108 -11.59 -0.54 1.58
CA GLY A 108 -10.94 0.13 2.69
C GLY A 108 -11.25 -0.55 4.03
N VAL A 109 -10.39 -0.31 5.00
CA VAL A 109 -10.58 -0.80 6.38
C VAL A 109 -10.25 0.34 7.33
N MET A 110 -11.07 0.53 8.34
CA MET A 110 -10.75 1.37 9.50
C MET A 110 -11.01 0.58 10.77
N ASP A 111 -10.02 0.58 11.66
CA ASP A 111 -10.10 -0.07 12.96
C ASP A 111 -9.59 0.89 14.05
N LEU A 112 -10.03 0.68 15.28
CA LEU A 112 -9.68 1.52 16.42
C LEU A 112 -9.36 0.63 17.61
N VAL A 113 -8.08 0.55 17.95
CA VAL A 113 -7.54 -0.30 19.00
C VAL A 113 -6.71 0.52 19.97
N SER A 114 -6.54 0.04 21.20
CA SER A 114 -5.57 0.62 22.12
C SER A 114 -4.15 0.47 21.56
N ALA A 115 -3.30 1.49 21.72
CA ALA A 115 -1.97 1.55 21.10
C ALA A 115 -1.05 0.40 21.54
N ASP A 116 -1.21 -0.10 22.77
CA ASP A 116 -0.50 -1.26 23.29
C ASP A 116 -0.84 -2.57 22.54
N ARG A 117 -2.01 -2.64 21.90
CA ARG A 117 -2.45 -3.78 21.07
C ARG A 117 -1.95 -3.75 19.63
N LEU A 118 -1.37 -2.65 19.16
CA LEU A 118 -0.86 -2.55 17.79
C LEU A 118 0.13 -3.67 17.41
N PRO A 119 1.10 -4.07 18.27
CA PRO A 119 2.01 -5.17 17.96
C PRO A 119 1.31 -6.52 17.80
N HIS A 120 0.13 -6.69 18.37
CA HIS A 120 -0.68 -7.92 18.30
C HIS A 120 -1.83 -7.84 17.31
N HIS A 121 -2.03 -6.68 16.66
CA HIS A 121 -3.08 -6.51 15.67
C HIS A 121 -2.86 -7.45 14.48
N GLY A 122 -3.91 -8.18 14.08
CA GLY A 122 -3.82 -9.26 13.09
C GLY A 122 -3.17 -8.88 11.77
N SER A 123 -3.37 -7.65 11.32
CA SER A 123 -2.78 -7.14 10.06
C SER A 123 -1.39 -6.54 10.23
N LEU A 124 -1.00 -6.09 11.44
CA LEU A 124 0.24 -5.35 11.69
C LEU A 124 1.31 -6.19 12.37
N GLY A 125 0.94 -7.01 13.36
CA GLY A 125 1.87 -7.70 14.24
C GLY A 125 2.79 -8.73 13.54
N ARG A 126 2.33 -9.29 12.41
CA ARG A 126 3.12 -10.26 11.62
C ARG A 126 3.76 -9.65 10.38
N MET A 127 3.71 -8.33 10.23
CA MET A 127 4.19 -7.68 9.02
C MET A 127 5.72 -7.73 8.91
N GLY A 128 6.21 -8.05 7.73
CA GLY A 128 7.63 -8.11 7.41
C GLY A 128 8.32 -6.74 7.48
N PRO A 129 9.62 -6.66 7.14
CA PRO A 129 10.37 -5.42 7.16
C PRO A 129 9.83 -4.41 6.15
N GLU A 130 9.93 -3.12 6.50
CA GLU A 130 9.64 -2.00 5.60
C GLU A 130 10.71 -1.93 4.50
N PRO A 131 10.35 -1.97 3.22
CA PRO A 131 11.32 -2.07 2.13
C PRO A 131 12.24 -0.86 1.97
N LEU A 132 11.84 0.31 2.47
CA LEU A 132 12.65 1.53 2.43
C LEU A 132 13.41 1.80 3.74
N ALA A 133 13.19 1.00 4.78
CA ALA A 133 13.98 1.12 6.00
C ALA A 133 15.46 0.76 5.78
N ARG A 134 16.34 1.31 6.62
CA ARG A 134 17.78 0.99 6.59
C ARG A 134 18.05 -0.48 6.88
N THR A 135 17.22 -1.10 7.70
CA THR A 135 17.28 -2.52 8.09
C THR A 135 16.83 -3.50 7.01
N PHE A 136 16.18 -3.03 5.92
CA PHE A 136 15.81 -3.90 4.80
C PHE A 136 16.99 -4.03 3.84
N ASP A 137 17.53 -5.23 3.74
CA ASP A 137 18.62 -5.59 2.85
C ASP A 137 18.38 -7.00 2.24
N ALA A 138 19.38 -7.51 1.51
CA ALA A 138 19.30 -8.84 0.93
C ALA A 138 19.22 -9.95 2.00
N ARG A 139 19.83 -9.77 3.17
CA ARG A 139 19.78 -10.75 4.25
C ARG A 139 18.38 -10.81 4.86
N ALA A 140 17.77 -9.66 5.11
CA ALA A 140 16.39 -9.58 5.61
C ALA A 140 15.39 -10.20 4.62
N LEU A 141 15.58 -10.02 3.30
CA LEU A 141 14.73 -10.64 2.28
C LEU A 141 14.98 -12.15 2.19
N ALA A 142 16.25 -12.57 2.18
CA ALA A 142 16.64 -13.98 2.06
C ALA A 142 16.07 -14.83 3.20
N SER A 143 16.19 -14.37 4.45
CA SER A 143 15.66 -15.09 5.61
C SER A 143 14.14 -15.35 5.51
N ARG A 144 13.40 -14.44 4.86
CA ARG A 144 11.96 -14.57 4.65
C ARG A 144 11.57 -15.44 3.46
N CYS A 145 12.51 -15.70 2.53
CA CYS A 145 12.31 -16.51 1.35
C CYS A 145 12.90 -17.93 1.50
N ALA A 146 13.83 -18.13 2.42
CA ALA A 146 14.45 -19.42 2.68
C ALA A 146 13.40 -20.52 2.91
N ASN A 147 13.62 -21.67 2.32
CA ASN A 147 12.77 -22.87 2.43
C ASN A 147 11.31 -22.70 1.94
N ARG A 148 10.94 -21.53 1.37
CA ARG A 148 9.58 -21.31 0.84
C ARG A 148 9.45 -21.89 -0.57
N ARG A 149 8.63 -22.94 -0.70
CA ARG A 149 8.34 -23.65 -1.96
C ARG A 149 7.14 -23.05 -2.71
N ILE A 150 7.03 -21.73 -2.74
CA ILE A 150 6.00 -20.99 -3.48
C ILE A 150 6.68 -20.07 -4.50
N ALA A 151 5.93 -19.65 -5.51
CA ALA A 151 6.43 -18.71 -6.52
C ALA A 151 6.96 -17.43 -5.88
N LEU A 152 8.08 -16.93 -6.37
CA LEU A 152 8.77 -15.76 -5.81
C LEU A 152 7.87 -14.51 -5.74
N LYS A 153 7.10 -14.26 -6.81
CA LYS A 153 6.15 -13.13 -6.78
C LYS A 153 5.10 -13.31 -5.70
N VAL A 154 4.56 -14.50 -5.52
CA VAL A 154 3.56 -14.78 -4.47
C VAL A 154 4.17 -14.57 -3.09
N ALA A 155 5.43 -14.98 -2.88
CA ALA A 155 6.14 -14.72 -1.64
C ALA A 155 6.33 -13.22 -1.38
N LEU A 156 6.62 -12.41 -2.42
CA LEU A 156 6.77 -10.96 -2.29
C LEU A 156 5.46 -10.23 -1.98
N LEU A 157 4.32 -10.78 -2.39
CA LEU A 157 2.99 -10.21 -2.09
C LEU A 157 2.53 -10.48 -0.66
N ASP A 158 3.11 -11.50 -0.01
CA ASP A 158 2.87 -11.78 1.40
C ASP A 158 3.47 -10.66 2.26
N GLN A 159 2.61 -9.91 2.94
CA GLN A 159 3.03 -8.78 3.77
C GLN A 159 3.95 -9.18 4.93
N ARG A 160 4.04 -10.47 5.26
CA ARG A 160 5.01 -11.02 6.21
C ARG A 160 6.42 -11.12 5.62
N THR A 161 6.55 -11.14 4.29
CA THR A 161 7.84 -11.16 3.59
C THR A 161 8.39 -9.76 3.43
N VAL A 162 7.59 -8.85 2.83
CA VAL A 162 7.94 -7.43 2.63
C VAL A 162 6.69 -6.59 2.88
N ALA A 163 6.77 -5.68 3.84
CA ALA A 163 5.66 -4.79 4.15
C ALA A 163 5.36 -3.85 2.98
N GLY A 164 4.09 -3.64 2.68
CA GLY A 164 3.65 -2.63 1.73
C GLY A 164 3.88 -2.95 0.24
N LEU A 165 4.64 -3.99 -0.11
CA LEU A 165 4.86 -4.33 -1.52
C LEU A 165 3.56 -4.88 -2.13
N GLY A 166 3.13 -4.27 -3.24
CA GLY A 166 1.90 -4.62 -3.95
C GLY A 166 2.17 -5.24 -5.32
N ASN A 167 1.08 -5.63 -6.00
CA ASN A 167 1.14 -6.38 -7.25
C ASN A 167 1.93 -5.68 -8.36
N ILE A 168 1.74 -4.38 -8.51
CA ILE A 168 2.44 -3.55 -9.50
C ILE A 168 3.94 -3.59 -9.24
N TYR A 169 4.35 -3.14 -8.06
CA TYR A 169 5.76 -2.98 -7.73
C TYR A 169 6.51 -4.31 -7.53
N ALA A 170 5.81 -5.40 -7.20
CA ALA A 170 6.41 -6.73 -7.22
C ALA A 170 6.78 -7.16 -8.65
N SER A 171 5.91 -6.94 -9.64
CA SER A 171 6.19 -7.23 -11.06
C SER A 171 7.33 -6.34 -11.59
N GLU A 172 7.30 -5.06 -11.29
CA GLU A 172 8.33 -4.08 -11.69
C GLU A 172 9.72 -4.41 -11.11
N ALA A 173 9.77 -4.75 -9.81
CA ALA A 173 11.01 -5.13 -9.14
C ALA A 173 11.60 -6.43 -9.70
N LEU A 174 10.76 -7.42 -9.97
CA LEU A 174 11.20 -8.69 -10.59
C LEU A 174 11.74 -8.47 -12.00
N ASN A 175 11.11 -7.61 -12.80
CA ASN A 175 11.63 -7.27 -14.13
C ASN A 175 12.97 -6.54 -14.04
N LEU A 176 13.10 -5.55 -13.18
CA LEU A 176 14.35 -4.83 -12.97
C LEU A 176 15.48 -5.75 -12.49
N ALA A 177 15.16 -6.72 -11.62
CA ALA A 177 16.12 -7.71 -11.14
C ALA A 177 16.38 -8.86 -12.14
N ARG A 178 15.65 -8.94 -13.25
CA ARG A 178 15.69 -10.02 -14.25
C ARG A 178 15.39 -11.39 -13.63
N LEU A 179 14.40 -11.47 -12.74
CA LEU A 179 13.99 -12.69 -12.06
C LEU A 179 12.58 -13.10 -12.47
N SER A 180 12.41 -14.36 -12.80
CA SER A 180 11.10 -14.92 -13.13
C SER A 180 10.15 -14.86 -11.92
N PRO A 181 8.91 -14.39 -12.09
CA PRO A 181 7.90 -14.44 -11.03
C PRO A 181 7.50 -15.86 -10.64
N LEU A 182 7.76 -16.84 -11.53
CA LEU A 182 7.41 -18.25 -11.36
C LEU A 182 8.45 -19.04 -10.56
N ARG A 183 9.70 -18.57 -10.50
CA ARG A 183 10.75 -19.28 -9.76
C ARG A 183 10.39 -19.43 -8.28
N LEU A 184 10.86 -20.48 -7.63
CA LEU A 184 10.60 -20.67 -6.20
C LEU A 184 11.30 -19.60 -5.36
N ALA A 185 10.63 -19.09 -4.33
CA ALA A 185 11.20 -18.09 -3.44
C ALA A 185 12.47 -18.57 -2.75
N SER A 186 12.56 -19.87 -2.41
CA SER A 186 13.77 -20.47 -1.82
C SER A 186 15.02 -20.37 -2.71
N THR A 187 14.87 -20.17 -4.02
CA THR A 187 16.03 -20.12 -4.94
C THR A 187 16.89 -18.85 -4.81
N ILE A 188 16.40 -17.82 -4.15
CA ILE A 188 17.16 -16.57 -3.90
C ILE A 188 17.94 -16.60 -2.58
N ALA A 189 17.78 -17.66 -1.78
CA ALA A 189 18.44 -17.83 -0.49
C ALA A 189 19.05 -19.23 -0.37
N THR A 190 19.99 -19.40 0.53
CA THR A 190 20.41 -20.74 0.99
C THR A 190 19.39 -21.29 1.97
N ALA A 191 19.48 -22.58 2.29
CA ALA A 191 18.63 -23.20 3.32
C ALA A 191 18.81 -22.54 4.70
N ALA A 192 20.03 -22.06 4.99
CA ALA A 192 20.35 -21.30 6.21
C ALA A 192 19.93 -19.82 6.17
N GLY A 193 19.25 -19.38 5.10
CA GLY A 193 18.76 -17.99 4.99
C GLY A 193 19.79 -16.96 4.51
N ALA A 194 20.97 -17.38 4.06
CA ALA A 194 21.95 -16.46 3.48
C ALA A 194 21.51 -16.01 2.06
N PRO A 195 21.74 -14.74 1.69
CA PRO A 195 21.31 -14.24 0.39
C PRO A 195 22.22 -14.75 -0.74
N ARG A 196 21.59 -15.17 -1.83
CA ARG A 196 22.27 -15.42 -3.10
C ARG A 196 22.35 -14.12 -3.93
N PRO A 197 23.19 -14.02 -4.98
CA PRO A 197 23.30 -12.82 -5.82
C PRO A 197 21.94 -12.32 -6.39
N ALA A 198 21.04 -13.25 -6.71
CA ALA A 198 19.68 -12.93 -7.14
C ALA A 198 18.90 -12.15 -6.07
N CYS A 199 19.07 -12.50 -4.79
CA CYS A 199 18.42 -11.79 -3.68
C CYS A 199 18.95 -10.36 -3.52
N GLN A 200 20.27 -10.16 -3.70
CA GLN A 200 20.89 -8.82 -3.64
C GLN A 200 20.31 -7.91 -4.72
N ARG A 201 20.24 -8.40 -5.97
CA ARG A 201 19.61 -7.65 -7.08
C ARG A 201 18.14 -7.32 -6.80
N LEU A 202 17.39 -8.29 -6.27
CA LEU A 202 15.97 -8.10 -5.99
C LEU A 202 15.73 -7.09 -4.86
N ALA A 203 16.48 -7.15 -3.78
CA ALA A 203 16.37 -6.19 -2.68
C ALA A 203 16.67 -4.74 -3.14
N ALA A 204 17.71 -4.58 -3.97
CA ALA A 204 18.04 -3.30 -4.60
C ALA A 204 16.92 -2.82 -5.54
N ALA A 205 16.39 -3.72 -6.38
CA ALA A 205 15.31 -3.42 -7.32
C ALA A 205 14.02 -2.99 -6.59
N ILE A 206 13.64 -3.66 -5.51
CA ILE A 206 12.48 -3.28 -4.69
C ILE A 206 12.63 -1.84 -4.18
N LYS A 207 13.79 -1.50 -3.61
CA LYS A 207 14.05 -0.13 -3.14
C LYS A 207 13.98 0.89 -4.28
N SER A 208 14.58 0.55 -5.42
CA SER A 208 14.64 1.43 -6.59
C SER A 208 13.25 1.76 -7.14
N VAL A 209 12.41 0.74 -7.38
CA VAL A 209 11.06 0.98 -7.93
C VAL A 209 10.16 1.76 -6.97
N LEU A 210 10.28 1.53 -5.66
CA LEU A 210 9.49 2.25 -4.67
C LEU A 210 9.94 3.71 -4.52
N ARG A 211 11.26 3.98 -4.50
CA ARG A 211 11.77 5.36 -4.47
C ARG A 211 11.35 6.15 -5.70
N ARG A 212 11.44 5.53 -6.90
CA ARG A 212 10.96 6.14 -8.14
C ARG A 212 9.47 6.46 -8.07
N ALA A 213 8.66 5.53 -7.54
CA ALA A 213 7.22 5.75 -7.42
C ALA A 213 6.88 6.94 -6.49
N ILE A 214 7.60 7.08 -5.38
CA ILE A 214 7.45 8.20 -4.44
C ILE A 214 7.82 9.52 -5.13
N SER A 215 9.01 9.58 -5.76
CA SER A 215 9.48 10.78 -6.47
C SER A 215 8.52 11.22 -7.59
N LEU A 216 7.96 10.28 -8.35
CA LEU A 216 6.96 10.57 -9.38
C LEU A 216 5.65 11.11 -8.78
N LYS A 217 5.23 10.59 -7.63
CA LYS A 217 4.03 11.06 -6.93
C LYS A 217 4.22 12.48 -6.37
N GLU A 218 5.39 12.76 -5.81
CA GLU A 218 5.74 14.09 -5.30
C GLU A 218 5.82 15.15 -6.40
N SER A 219 6.16 14.77 -7.62
CA SER A 219 6.24 15.66 -8.79
C SER A 219 4.96 15.70 -9.64
N ASP A 220 3.85 15.10 -9.18
CA ASP A 220 2.57 14.91 -9.89
C ASP A 220 2.66 14.21 -11.26
N ARG A 221 3.84 13.71 -11.64
CA ARG A 221 4.07 12.98 -12.90
C ARG A 221 3.73 11.48 -12.83
N TYR A 222 3.15 11.02 -11.73
CA TYR A 222 2.81 9.61 -11.55
C TYR A 222 1.80 9.09 -12.60
N ARG A 223 0.82 9.91 -12.98
CA ARG A 223 -0.19 9.55 -13.98
C ARG A 223 0.40 9.40 -15.39
N GLU A 224 1.49 10.10 -15.69
CA GLU A 224 2.21 10.07 -16.97
C GLU A 224 3.27 8.96 -16.99
N SER A 225 3.58 8.38 -15.84
CA SER A 225 4.63 7.39 -15.74
C SER A 225 4.20 6.04 -16.31
N ARG A 226 5.00 5.53 -17.23
CA ARG A 226 4.80 4.20 -17.78
C ARG A 226 5.53 3.15 -16.93
N PHE A 227 4.83 2.09 -16.55
CA PHE A 227 5.44 0.93 -15.91
C PHE A 227 6.35 0.18 -16.89
N ARG A 228 7.31 -0.57 -16.36
CA ARG A 228 8.23 -1.38 -17.18
C ARG A 228 7.52 -2.58 -17.79
N VAL A 229 6.70 -3.27 -17.02
CA VAL A 229 5.99 -4.48 -17.46
C VAL A 229 4.50 -4.49 -17.10
N TYR A 230 4.11 -3.83 -16.01
CA TYR A 230 2.74 -3.91 -15.52
C TYR A 230 1.76 -3.23 -16.50
N GLY A 231 0.74 -4.01 -16.94
CA GLY A 231 -0.25 -3.55 -17.91
C GLY A 231 0.28 -3.42 -19.35
N ARG A 232 1.42 -4.08 -19.67
CA ARG A 232 2.10 -3.98 -20.96
C ARG A 232 2.21 -5.36 -21.66
N GLU A 233 1.15 -6.16 -21.56
CA GLU A 233 1.03 -7.42 -22.31
C GLU A 233 1.26 -7.17 -23.80
N ASP A 234 1.93 -8.08 -24.47
CA ASP A 234 2.29 -8.05 -25.89
C ASP A 234 3.23 -6.91 -26.33
N GLU A 235 3.71 -6.08 -25.40
CA GLU A 235 4.68 -5.05 -25.73
C GLU A 235 6.14 -5.54 -25.62
N PRO A 236 7.09 -4.92 -26.33
CA PRO A 236 8.51 -5.24 -26.23
C PRO A 236 9.05 -5.05 -24.81
N CYS A 237 9.95 -5.95 -24.40
CA CYS A 237 10.62 -5.87 -23.11
C CYS A 237 11.52 -4.62 -23.02
N PRO A 238 11.42 -3.80 -21.96
CA PRO A 238 12.22 -2.59 -21.82
C PRO A 238 13.65 -2.83 -21.30
N ASN A 239 14.04 -4.08 -21.05
CA ASN A 239 15.40 -4.36 -20.58
C ASN A 239 16.41 -4.26 -21.74
N PRO A 240 17.52 -3.52 -21.56
CA PRO A 240 18.52 -3.38 -22.62
C PRO A 240 19.02 -4.74 -23.11
N GLY A 241 19.09 -4.89 -24.44
CA GLY A 241 19.53 -6.11 -25.12
C GLY A 241 18.53 -7.28 -25.04
N CYS A 242 17.30 -7.06 -24.63
CA CYS A 242 16.25 -8.08 -24.60
C CYS A 242 15.28 -7.89 -25.75
N HIS A 243 15.14 -8.92 -26.59
CA HIS A 243 14.19 -8.95 -27.72
C HIS A 243 12.89 -9.70 -27.38
N GLY A 244 12.63 -9.95 -26.11
CA GLY A 244 11.43 -10.67 -25.66
C GLY A 244 10.20 -9.76 -25.60
N THR A 245 9.04 -10.38 -25.56
CA THR A 245 7.74 -9.73 -25.39
C THR A 245 7.22 -9.97 -23.96
N ILE A 246 6.52 -8.98 -23.41
CA ILE A 246 5.88 -9.08 -22.10
C ILE A 246 4.66 -10.00 -22.22
N VAL A 247 4.57 -10.96 -21.32
CA VAL A 247 3.41 -11.83 -21.21
C VAL A 247 2.66 -11.59 -19.91
N ARG A 248 1.38 -11.91 -19.94
CA ARG A 248 0.50 -11.89 -18.75
C ARG A 248 0.13 -13.31 -18.36
N ILE A 249 0.24 -13.60 -17.06
CA ILE A 249 -0.26 -14.83 -16.45
C ILE A 249 -1.04 -14.48 -15.19
N GLU A 250 -1.77 -15.44 -14.64
CA GLU A 250 -2.41 -15.30 -13.33
C GLU A 250 -1.63 -16.07 -12.26
N GLN A 251 -1.39 -15.43 -11.11
CA GLN A 251 -0.79 -16.06 -9.92
C GLN A 251 -1.55 -15.62 -8.67
N ALA A 252 -2.08 -16.58 -7.92
CA ALA A 252 -2.84 -16.34 -6.69
C ALA A 252 -3.95 -15.27 -6.86
N GLY A 253 -4.76 -15.39 -7.93
CA GLY A 253 -5.88 -14.50 -8.25
C GLY A 253 -5.45 -13.08 -8.68
N ARG A 254 -4.19 -12.90 -9.15
CA ARG A 254 -3.67 -11.59 -9.57
C ARG A 254 -2.89 -11.67 -10.87
N SER A 255 -3.13 -10.71 -11.76
CA SER A 255 -2.35 -10.58 -13.01
C SER A 255 -0.87 -10.36 -12.70
N THR A 256 -0.03 -11.07 -13.40
CA THR A 256 1.44 -11.00 -13.35
C THR A 256 1.95 -10.71 -14.75
N PHE A 257 2.69 -9.65 -14.90
CA PHE A 257 3.31 -9.24 -16.16
C PHE A 257 4.82 -9.42 -16.06
N TYR A 258 5.44 -10.08 -17.04
CA TYR A 258 6.88 -10.32 -17.04
C TYR A 258 7.39 -10.67 -18.44
N CYS A 259 8.69 -10.58 -18.65
CA CYS A 259 9.34 -11.02 -19.88
C CYS A 259 9.94 -12.43 -19.68
N PRO A 260 9.46 -13.46 -20.39
CA PRO A 260 9.97 -14.83 -20.21
C PRO A 260 11.40 -15.02 -20.77
N VAL A 261 11.89 -14.11 -21.61
CA VAL A 261 13.22 -14.20 -22.21
C VAL A 261 14.31 -13.78 -21.21
N CYS A 262 14.18 -12.64 -20.56
CA CYS A 262 15.22 -12.09 -19.68
C CYS A 262 14.98 -12.31 -18.17
N GLN A 263 13.77 -12.69 -17.76
CA GLN A 263 13.44 -13.02 -16.37
C GLN A 263 13.50 -14.54 -16.17
N ARG A 264 14.61 -15.02 -15.62
CA ARG A 264 14.89 -16.44 -15.41
C ARG A 264 15.00 -16.81 -13.93
#